data_325249871e3faaa7e31d36b97619101c
#
_entry.id   325249871e3faaa7e31d36b97619101c
#
_cell.length_a   1.000
_cell.length_b   1.000
_cell.length_c   1.000
_cell.angle_alpha   90.00
_cell.angle_beta   90.00
_cell.angle_gamma   90.00
#
_symmetry.space_group_name_H-M   'P 1'
#
loop_
_entity.id
_entity.type
_entity.pdbx_description
1 polymer ?
#
loop_
_entity_poly.entity_id
_entity_poly.type
_entity_poly.pdbx_seq_one_letter_code
_entity_poly.pdbx_strand_id
1 'polypeptide(L)' 'MRCDRCGETTGGFTMSRFNTEMVCLQCEEKERAHPEYKRAREVEHAQVVAGNYNYPGIGKPEDL' A
#
# COMPACT_ATOMS: atom_id res chain seq x y z
N MET A 1 -5.95 15.84 -5.19
CA MET A 1 -5.67 14.64 -4.38
C MET A 1 -4.41 14.86 -3.54
N ARG A 2 -4.33 14.26 -2.40
CA ARG A 2 -3.20 14.42 -1.49
C ARG A 2 -2.77 13.04 -0.97
N CYS A 3 -1.45 12.85 -0.81
CA CYS A 3 -0.94 11.63 -0.21
C CYS A 3 -1.40 11.53 1.25
N ASP A 4 -2.01 10.41 1.60
CA ASP A 4 -2.51 10.20 2.96
C ASP A 4 -1.38 9.95 3.98
N ARG A 5 -0.15 9.81 3.50
CA ARG A 5 0.97 9.48 4.37
C ARG A 5 1.91 10.66 4.60
N CYS A 6 2.31 11.36 3.55
CA CYS A 6 3.24 12.49 3.66
C CYS A 6 2.61 13.84 3.34
N GLY A 7 1.40 13.86 2.82
CA GLY A 7 0.70 15.09 2.49
C GLY A 7 1.08 15.71 1.15
N GLU A 8 1.89 15.03 0.34
CA GLU A 8 2.29 15.54 -0.97
C GLU A 8 1.08 15.68 -1.89
N THR A 9 1.03 16.77 -2.65
CA THR A 9 -0.11 17.07 -3.53
C THR A 9 0.26 16.99 -5.01
N THR A 10 1.51 16.74 -5.36
CA THR A 10 1.99 16.69 -6.74
C THR A 10 2.47 15.30 -7.09
N GLY A 11 2.57 15.03 -8.40
CA GLY A 11 3.00 13.72 -8.89
C GLY A 11 1.86 12.72 -8.94
N GLY A 12 2.21 11.46 -9.09
CA GLY A 12 1.24 10.38 -9.16
C GLY A 12 0.86 9.83 -7.79
N PHE A 13 -0.29 9.16 -7.76
CA PHE A 13 -0.79 8.55 -6.53
C PHE A 13 -1.21 7.11 -6.83
N THR A 14 -1.06 6.24 -5.84
CA THR A 14 -1.48 4.85 -5.94
C THR A 14 -1.99 4.38 -4.58
N MET A 15 -2.76 3.31 -4.59
CA MET A 15 -3.23 2.72 -3.34
C MET A 15 -2.08 1.98 -2.65
N SER A 16 -1.97 2.16 -1.33
CA SER A 16 -0.98 1.46 -0.52
C SER A 16 -1.18 -0.05 -0.61
N ARG A 17 -0.10 -0.80 -0.61
CA ARG A 17 -0.16 -2.25 -0.53
C ARG A 17 -0.47 -2.76 0.87
N PHE A 18 -0.28 -1.93 1.88
CA PHE A 18 -0.49 -2.31 3.26
C PHE A 18 -1.90 -2.01 3.75
N ASN A 19 -2.53 -0.98 3.20
CA ASN A 19 -3.87 -0.58 3.61
C ASN A 19 -4.60 0.11 2.44
N THR A 20 -5.70 0.81 2.74
CA THR A 20 -6.53 1.45 1.71
C THR A 20 -6.18 2.93 1.50
N GLU A 21 -5.09 3.42 2.06
CA GLU A 21 -4.67 4.81 1.87
C GLU A 21 -4.14 5.04 0.46
N MET A 22 -4.35 6.26 -0.04
CA MET A 22 -3.73 6.69 -1.28
C MET A 22 -2.41 7.37 -0.95
N VAL A 23 -1.33 6.91 -1.57
CA VAL A 23 0.01 7.40 -1.30
C VAL A 23 0.66 7.87 -2.60
N CYS A 24 1.60 8.81 -2.49
CA CYS A 24 2.37 9.26 -3.64
C CYS A 24 3.41 8.21 -4.02
N LEU A 25 4.00 8.38 -5.21
CA LEU A 25 4.95 7.40 -5.71
C LEU A 25 6.19 7.28 -4.82
N GLN A 26 6.60 8.36 -4.16
CA GLN A 26 7.73 8.30 -3.23
C GLN A 26 7.41 7.44 -2.02
N CYS A 27 6.20 7.55 -1.48
CA CYS A 27 5.76 6.70 -0.37
C CYS A 27 5.63 5.25 -0.82
N GLU A 28 5.19 5.01 -2.05
CA GLU A 28 5.15 3.66 -2.59
C GLU A 28 6.54 3.05 -2.66
N GLU A 29 7.55 3.82 -3.07
CA GLU A 29 8.91 3.32 -3.09
C GLU A 29 9.40 2.93 -1.71
N LYS A 30 9.04 3.70 -0.69
CA LYS A 30 9.37 3.35 0.69
C LYS A 30 8.69 2.06 1.10
N GLU A 31 7.46 1.85 0.67
CA GLU A 31 6.75 0.59 0.93
C GLU A 31 7.46 -0.58 0.26
N ARG A 32 7.88 -0.41 -1.00
CA ARG A 32 8.57 -1.47 -1.73
C ARG A 32 9.87 -1.88 -1.06
N ALA A 33 10.55 -0.93 -0.42
CA ALA A 33 11.80 -1.21 0.28
C ALA A 33 11.58 -1.81 1.66
N HIS A 34 10.34 -1.85 2.15
CA HIS A 34 10.03 -2.37 3.46
C HIS A 34 10.06 -3.91 3.46
N PRO A 35 10.64 -4.55 4.49
CA PRO A 35 10.70 -6.02 4.55
C PRO A 35 9.33 -6.70 4.47
N GLU A 36 8.28 -6.04 4.96
CA GLU A 36 6.93 -6.61 4.95
C GLU A 36 6.20 -6.45 3.62
N TYR A 37 6.77 -5.73 2.66
CA TYR A 37 6.11 -5.49 1.39
C TYR A 37 5.82 -6.79 0.63
N LYS A 38 6.77 -7.68 0.59
CA LYS A 38 6.61 -8.96 -0.08
C LYS A 38 5.45 -9.75 0.53
N ARG A 39 5.37 -9.77 1.85
CA ARG A 39 4.30 -10.45 2.56
C ARG A 39 2.95 -9.81 2.24
N ALA A 40 2.89 -8.49 2.20
CA ALA A 40 1.65 -7.78 1.85
C ALA A 40 1.18 -8.17 0.45
N ARG A 41 2.09 -8.23 -0.51
CA ARG A 41 1.75 -8.65 -1.87
C ARG A 41 1.26 -10.09 -1.93
N GLU A 42 1.91 -10.98 -1.22
CA GLU A 42 1.54 -12.40 -1.22
C GLU A 42 0.15 -12.61 -0.61
N VAL A 43 -0.13 -11.95 0.51
CA VAL A 43 -1.43 -12.04 1.16
C VAL A 43 -2.52 -11.47 0.26
N GLU A 44 -2.29 -10.30 -0.33
CA GLU A 44 -3.24 -9.69 -1.25
C GLU A 44 -3.53 -10.62 -2.44
N HIS A 45 -2.49 -11.18 -3.03
CA HIS A 45 -2.64 -12.10 -4.15
C HIS A 45 -3.48 -13.30 -3.76
N ALA A 46 -3.22 -13.89 -2.61
CA ALA A 46 -4.00 -15.02 -2.13
C ALA A 46 -5.48 -14.68 -1.95
N GLN A 47 -5.78 -13.48 -1.46
CA GLN A 47 -7.16 -13.03 -1.31
C GLN A 47 -7.84 -12.82 -2.65
N VAL A 48 -7.15 -12.26 -3.64
CA VAL A 48 -7.70 -12.06 -4.98
C VAL A 48 -7.98 -13.41 -5.63
N VAL A 49 -7.07 -14.35 -5.52
CA VAL A 49 -7.26 -15.71 -6.06
C VAL A 49 -8.45 -16.39 -5.39
N ALA A 50 -8.68 -16.15 -4.11
CA ALA A 50 -9.83 -16.69 -3.38
C ALA A 50 -11.13 -15.95 -3.68
N GLY A 51 -11.10 -14.88 -4.50
CA GLY A 51 -12.29 -14.12 -4.88
C GLY A 51 -12.59 -12.91 -4.01
N ASN A 52 -11.72 -12.57 -3.07
CA ASN A 52 -11.92 -11.42 -2.18
C ASN A 52 -11.25 -10.18 -2.77
N TYR A 53 -11.96 -9.48 -3.66
CA TYR A 53 -11.42 -8.31 -4.35
C TYR A 53 -11.48 -7.03 -3.53
N ASN A 54 -12.13 -7.05 -2.37
CA ASN A 54 -12.25 -5.89 -1.48
C ASN A 54 -11.31 -5.98 -0.28
N TYR A 55 -10.26 -6.78 -0.40
CA TYR A 55 -9.33 -6.98 0.71
C TYR A 55 -8.60 -5.67 1.05
N PRO A 56 -8.70 -5.19 2.31
CA PRO A 56 -8.15 -3.88 2.69
C PRO A 56 -6.65 -3.88 2.98
N GLY A 57 -5.98 -5.01 2.88
CA GLY A 57 -4.55 -5.13 3.17
C GLY A 57 -4.27 -5.67 4.58
N ILE A 58 -2.99 -5.88 4.88
CA ILE A 58 -2.56 -6.44 6.17
C ILE A 58 -2.36 -5.38 7.25
N GLY A 59 -2.52 -4.10 6.89
CA GLY A 59 -2.27 -3.00 7.80
C GLY A 59 -0.88 -2.39 7.61
N LYS A 60 -0.77 -1.10 7.86
CA LYS A 60 0.49 -0.36 7.69
C LYS A 60 1.44 -0.68 8.83
N PRO A 61 2.73 -1.03 8.56
CA PRO A 61 3.74 -1.13 9.62
C PRO A 61 3.92 0.20 10.35
N GLU A 62 4.27 0.15 11.62
CA GLU A 62 4.41 1.35 12.43
C GLU A 62 5.48 2.32 11.93
N ASP A 63 6.51 1.80 11.27
CA ASP A 63 7.61 2.62 10.75
C ASP A 63 7.35 3.18 9.35
N LEU A 64 6.17 3.03 8.85
CA LEU A 64 5.69 3.70 7.65
C LEU A 64 4.60 4.73 8.01
#